data_d6b32e4ab60dba23a197564bc2b0736b
#
_entry.id   d6b32e4ab60dba23a197564bc2b0736b
#
_cell.length_a   1.000
_cell.length_b   1.000
_cell.length_c   1.000
_cell.angle_alpha   90.00
_cell.angle_beta   90.00
_cell.angle_gamma   90.00
#
_symmetry.space_group_name_H-M   'P 1'
#
loop_
_entity.id
_entity.type
_entity.pdbx_description
1 polymer ?
#
loop_
_entity_poly.entity_id
_entity_poly.type
_entity_poly.pdbx_seq_one_letter_code
_entity_poly.pdbx_strand_id
1 'polypeptide(L)'
;FKQKTAYEIGVRLVGSEMCIRDSVYRVIPAGEAPAEEIAALANPFGYISHLSAMQRWGLTERRPDALHLTMPPAAAATALVETRMVADYGTPELVRDQPKLKFIRHPKVVRGRPISVYETRHRGRWLQVQDSHARLATVGQAFVDMVERPQYCGGMAHVIDVWEKHATVFQEEIIATLDAADSPIAKVRAGYLLDELIQIGDDSRVQSWARFAQRGGSRVLDPTKPFRATYSEKWMLSLNV
;
A
#
# COMPACT_ATOMS: atom_id res chain seq x y z
N PHE A 1 8.69 36.31 -2.47
CA PHE A 1 8.26 35.50 -1.31
C PHE A 1 8.33 34.03 -1.72
N LYS A 2 9.43 33.33 -1.35
CA LYS A 2 9.51 31.87 -1.51
C LYS A 2 8.55 31.26 -0.50
N GLN A 3 7.55 30.49 -0.97
CA GLN A 3 6.73 29.65 -0.11
C GLN A 3 7.67 28.66 0.60
N LYS A 4 7.76 28.77 1.91
CA LYS A 4 8.47 27.78 2.72
C LYS A 4 7.69 26.48 2.65
N THR A 5 8.35 25.42 2.21
CA THR A 5 7.76 24.09 2.14
C THR A 5 7.39 23.60 3.55
N ALA A 6 6.39 22.73 3.67
CA ALA A 6 5.94 22.14 4.94
C ALA A 6 7.10 21.51 5.78
N TYR A 7 8.22 21.20 5.15
CA TYR A 7 9.46 20.74 5.79
C TYR A 7 10.17 21.76 6.66
N GLU A 8 10.14 23.04 6.30
CA GLU A 8 10.77 24.09 7.10
C GLU A 8 9.98 24.39 8.37
N ILE A 9 8.68 24.14 8.38
CA ILE A 9 7.81 24.37 9.55
C ILE A 9 8.03 23.29 10.61
N GLY A 10 8.24 22.03 10.21
CA GLY A 10 8.49 20.92 11.15
C GLY A 10 9.85 20.98 11.86
N VAL A 11 10.85 21.56 11.22
CA VAL A 11 12.23 21.59 11.74
C VAL A 11 12.47 22.78 12.69
N ARG A 12 11.71 23.86 12.58
CA ARG A 12 11.94 25.10 13.35
C ARG A 12 11.22 25.17 14.71
N LEU A 13 10.33 24.22 14.99
CA LEU A 13 9.56 24.18 16.26
C LEU A 13 10.23 23.32 17.36
N VAL A 14 11.41 22.78 17.10
CA VAL A 14 12.18 22.02 18.10
C VAL A 14 13.32 22.88 18.62
N GLY A 15 12.97 23.81 19.48
CA GLY A 15 13.90 24.48 20.39
C GLY A 15 13.92 23.72 21.70
N SER A 16 14.99 22.98 21.92
CA SER A 16 15.47 22.24 23.08
C SER A 16 15.42 20.72 22.96
N GLU A 17 16.57 20.16 23.26
CA GLU A 17 16.93 18.74 23.17
C GLU A 17 16.01 17.84 24.00
N MET A 18 14.95 17.36 23.40
CA MET A 18 14.29 16.15 23.88
C MET A 18 14.00 15.24 22.71
N CYS A 19 14.46 14.01 22.83
CA CYS A 19 14.36 12.95 21.84
C CYS A 19 12.93 12.73 21.36
N ILE A 20 12.53 13.44 20.32
CA ILE A 20 11.22 13.30 19.69
C ILE A 20 11.41 12.50 18.41
N ARG A 21 11.81 11.23 18.57
CA ARG A 21 11.97 10.33 17.42
C ARG A 21 10.65 9.81 16.87
N ASP A 22 9.56 9.85 17.66
CA ASP A 22 8.33 9.13 17.36
C ASP A 22 7.05 9.99 17.52
N SER A 23 7.13 11.32 17.52
CA SER A 23 5.98 12.17 17.75
C SER A 23 5.78 13.23 16.67
N VAL A 24 4.54 13.44 16.28
CA VAL A 24 4.12 14.53 15.39
C VAL A 24 3.37 15.55 16.22
N TYR A 25 3.80 16.81 16.17
CA TYR A 25 3.16 17.90 16.88
C TYR A 25 2.28 18.73 15.95
N ARG A 26 1.13 19.12 16.46
CA ARG A 26 0.24 20.06 15.80
C ARG A 26 0.57 21.48 16.22
N VAL A 27 0.72 22.37 15.25
CA VAL A 27 0.76 23.81 15.49
C VAL A 27 -0.67 24.33 15.63
N ILE A 28 -0.98 24.95 16.75
CA ILE A 28 -2.25 25.68 16.95
C ILE A 28 -2.03 27.11 16.38
N PRO A 29 -2.80 27.59 15.43
CA PRO A 29 -4.16 27.23 14.99
C PRO A 29 -4.25 26.42 13.66
N ALA A 30 -3.32 25.56 13.35
CA ALA A 30 -3.43 24.75 12.15
C ALA A 30 -4.74 23.94 12.15
N GLY A 31 -5.43 23.92 11.01
CA GLY A 31 -6.71 23.24 10.82
C GLY A 31 -6.70 21.76 11.21
N GLU A 32 -7.88 21.14 11.26
CA GLU A 32 -8.02 19.74 11.62
C GLU A 32 -7.72 18.83 10.43
N ALA A 33 -6.42 18.58 10.14
CA ALA A 33 -6.05 17.60 9.11
C ALA A 33 -6.44 16.17 9.54
N PRO A 34 -6.97 15.33 8.64
CA PRO A 34 -7.28 13.94 8.92
C PRO A 34 -6.01 13.13 9.25
N ALA A 35 -6.19 11.98 9.91
CA ALA A 35 -5.07 11.14 10.33
C ALA A 35 -4.18 10.70 9.15
N GLU A 36 -4.78 10.44 8.01
CA GLU A 36 -4.13 10.07 6.75
C GLU A 36 -3.16 11.15 6.26
N GLU A 37 -3.57 12.40 6.32
CA GLU A 37 -2.76 13.52 5.90
C GLU A 37 -1.57 13.75 6.85
N ILE A 38 -1.81 13.69 8.15
CA ILE A 38 -0.75 13.79 9.16
C ILE A 38 0.28 12.66 8.96
N ALA A 39 -0.17 11.42 8.71
CA ALA A 39 0.72 10.30 8.45
C ALA A 39 1.55 10.50 7.17
N ALA A 40 0.94 11.07 6.11
CA ALA A 40 1.63 11.36 4.85
C ALA A 40 2.65 12.50 4.97
N LEU A 41 2.35 13.52 5.81
CA LEU A 41 3.29 14.60 6.12
C LEU A 41 4.46 14.11 6.98
N ALA A 42 4.19 13.20 7.94
CA ALA A 42 5.21 12.61 8.79
C ALA A 42 6.18 11.72 8.00
N ASN A 43 5.67 10.97 7.02
CA ASN A 43 6.46 10.15 6.14
C ASN A 43 5.99 10.27 4.67
N PRO A 44 6.77 10.99 3.82
CA PRO A 44 6.39 11.25 2.44
C PRO A 44 6.49 10.03 1.52
N PHE A 45 6.99 8.90 2.01
CA PHE A 45 7.20 7.69 1.20
C PHE A 45 6.13 6.64 1.43
N GLY A 46 5.24 6.83 2.42
CA GLY A 46 4.13 5.94 2.70
C GLY A 46 2.88 6.26 1.88
N TYR A 47 2.01 5.27 1.72
CA TYR A 47 0.67 5.44 1.14
C TYR A 47 -0.35 4.55 1.86
N ILE A 48 -1.61 4.97 1.85
CA ILE A 48 -2.75 4.24 2.42
C ILE A 48 -2.98 2.98 1.57
N SER A 49 -3.07 1.81 2.22
CA SER A 49 -3.15 0.51 1.57
C SER A 49 -4.11 -0.45 2.26
N HIS A 50 -4.22 -1.67 1.75
CA HIS A 50 -4.98 -2.77 2.36
C HIS A 50 -6.42 -2.36 2.73
N LEU A 51 -6.92 -2.77 3.91
CA LEU A 51 -8.30 -2.50 4.33
C LEU A 51 -8.65 -1.00 4.37
N SER A 52 -7.68 -0.13 4.69
CA SER A 52 -7.91 1.32 4.65
C SER A 52 -8.10 1.85 3.24
N ALA A 53 -7.36 1.32 2.26
CA ALA A 53 -7.57 1.66 0.85
C ALA A 53 -8.89 1.08 0.33
N MET A 54 -9.21 -0.15 0.68
CA MET A 54 -10.50 -0.77 0.33
C MET A 54 -11.68 0.08 0.80
N GLN A 55 -11.65 0.56 2.04
CA GLN A 55 -12.69 1.43 2.58
C GLN A 55 -12.76 2.76 1.80
N ARG A 56 -11.63 3.38 1.49
CA ARG A 56 -11.60 4.66 0.74
C ARG A 56 -12.12 4.52 -0.69
N TRP A 57 -11.94 3.36 -1.32
CA TRP A 57 -12.50 3.03 -2.63
C TRP A 57 -13.96 2.57 -2.59
N GLY A 58 -14.57 2.46 -1.41
CA GLY A 58 -15.95 1.94 -1.26
C GLY A 58 -16.08 0.45 -1.58
N LEU A 59 -14.98 -0.32 -1.52
CA LEU A 59 -15.00 -1.75 -1.76
C LEU A 59 -15.49 -2.55 -0.55
N THR A 60 -15.57 -1.93 0.62
CA THR A 60 -15.99 -2.57 1.86
C THR A 60 -16.60 -1.58 2.86
N GLU A 61 -17.62 -2.05 3.58
CA GLU A 61 -18.21 -1.33 4.73
C GLU A 61 -17.43 -1.57 6.05
N ARG A 62 -16.45 -2.48 6.04
CA ARG A 62 -15.64 -2.75 7.23
C ARG A 62 -14.78 -1.55 7.58
N ARG A 63 -14.84 -1.16 8.85
CA ARG A 63 -13.99 -0.09 9.38
C ARG A 63 -12.69 -0.72 9.91
N PRO A 64 -11.52 -0.33 9.39
CA PRO A 64 -10.26 -0.83 9.91
C PRO A 64 -9.98 -0.25 11.30
N ASP A 65 -9.54 -1.11 12.24
CA ASP A 65 -9.16 -0.72 13.61
C ASP A 65 -7.93 0.18 13.61
N ALA A 66 -7.11 0.10 12.58
CA ALA A 66 -5.91 0.90 12.39
C ALA A 66 -5.90 1.53 10.98
N LEU A 67 -5.17 2.62 10.82
CA LEU A 67 -4.82 3.13 9.49
C LEU A 67 -3.71 2.27 8.90
N HIS A 68 -4.01 1.52 7.83
CA HIS A 68 -3.03 0.69 7.12
C HIS A 68 -2.22 1.51 6.14
N LEU A 69 -0.90 1.45 6.28
CA LEU A 69 0.06 2.12 5.41
C LEU A 69 1.06 1.12 4.85
N THR A 70 1.38 1.25 3.57
CA THR A 70 2.55 0.58 2.98
C THR A 70 3.70 1.57 2.90
N MET A 71 4.88 1.15 3.36
CA MET A 71 6.09 1.98 3.41
C MET A 71 7.30 1.21 2.90
N PRO A 72 8.33 1.91 2.37
CA PRO A 72 9.60 1.27 2.09
C PRO A 72 10.32 0.92 3.40
N PRO A 73 11.10 -0.17 3.44
CA PRO A 73 12.00 -0.44 4.56
C PRO A 73 13.07 0.66 4.69
N ALA A 74 13.63 0.82 5.88
CA ALA A 74 14.53 1.94 6.20
C ALA A 74 15.69 2.11 5.20
N ALA A 75 16.32 1.01 4.76
CA ALA A 75 17.41 1.06 3.78
C ALA A 75 16.96 1.60 2.41
N ALA A 76 15.75 1.23 1.95
CA ALA A 76 15.21 1.74 0.68
C ALA A 76 14.75 3.20 0.84
N ALA A 77 14.26 3.59 2.01
CA ALA A 77 13.87 4.96 2.29
C ALA A 77 15.04 5.94 2.17
N THR A 78 16.26 5.56 2.53
CA THR A 78 17.45 6.40 2.39
C THR A 78 17.70 6.80 0.93
N ALA A 79 17.63 5.84 0.01
CA ALA A 79 17.78 6.14 -1.42
C ALA A 79 16.66 7.05 -1.96
N LEU A 80 15.44 6.87 -1.46
CA LEU A 80 14.30 7.74 -1.80
C LEU A 80 14.48 9.16 -1.26
N VAL A 81 15.10 9.33 -0.09
CA VAL A 81 15.45 10.65 0.44
C VAL A 81 16.40 11.37 -0.50
N GLU A 82 17.48 10.71 -0.93
CA GLU A 82 18.47 11.29 -1.85
C GLU A 82 17.79 11.70 -3.17
N THR A 83 17.00 10.79 -3.76
CA THR A 83 16.24 11.09 -4.99
C THR A 83 15.32 12.29 -4.80
N ARG A 84 14.63 12.37 -3.67
CA ARG A 84 13.72 13.48 -3.36
C ARG A 84 14.48 14.79 -3.19
N MET A 85 15.59 14.78 -2.47
CA MET A 85 16.42 15.96 -2.28
C MET A 85 16.97 16.48 -3.60
N VAL A 86 17.40 15.60 -4.50
CA VAL A 86 17.84 16.00 -5.85
C VAL A 86 16.69 16.62 -6.63
N ALA A 87 15.49 16.06 -6.56
CA ALA A 87 14.31 16.64 -7.22
C ALA A 87 13.95 18.03 -6.66
N ASP A 88 14.10 18.24 -5.35
CA ASP A 88 13.76 19.50 -4.68
C ASP A 88 14.84 20.59 -4.87
N TYR A 89 16.12 20.23 -4.92
CA TYR A 89 17.25 21.17 -5.00
C TYR A 89 17.92 21.24 -6.37
N GLY A 90 17.60 20.33 -7.29
CA GLY A 90 18.01 20.33 -8.69
C GLY A 90 19.20 19.45 -9.02
N THR A 91 20.31 19.50 -8.27
CA THR A 91 21.51 18.70 -8.57
C THR A 91 22.10 18.03 -7.33
N PRO A 92 22.84 16.90 -7.49
CA PRO A 92 23.52 16.25 -6.36
C PRO A 92 24.53 17.16 -5.63
N GLU A 93 25.17 18.09 -6.35
CA GLU A 93 26.12 19.04 -5.79
C GLU A 93 25.40 19.99 -4.81
N LEU A 94 24.26 20.54 -5.21
CA LEU A 94 23.45 21.43 -4.36
C LEU A 94 22.90 20.72 -3.13
N VAL A 95 22.67 19.42 -3.21
CA VAL A 95 22.17 18.61 -2.09
C VAL A 95 23.22 18.41 -1.01
N ARG A 96 24.53 18.37 -1.34
CA ARG A 96 25.61 18.11 -0.36
C ARG A 96 25.65 19.10 0.79
N ASP A 97 25.35 20.36 0.51
CA ASP A 97 25.39 21.46 1.50
C ASP A 97 24.05 21.64 2.23
N GLN A 98 23.04 20.83 1.90
CA GLN A 98 21.73 20.93 2.51
C GLN A 98 21.57 19.99 3.71
N PRO A 99 20.83 20.38 4.74
CA PRO A 99 20.47 19.47 5.83
C PRO A 99 19.68 18.29 5.27
N LYS A 100 20.07 17.07 5.65
CA LYS A 100 19.38 15.86 5.20
C LYS A 100 17.90 15.89 5.62
N LEU A 101 17.04 15.52 4.69
CA LEU A 101 15.60 15.37 4.94
C LEU A 101 15.39 14.41 6.11
N LYS A 102 14.76 14.90 7.15
CA LYS A 102 14.33 14.09 8.30
C LYS A 102 12.85 13.78 8.17
N PHE A 103 12.48 12.53 8.40
CA PHE A 103 11.08 12.12 8.45
C PHE A 103 10.89 11.13 9.60
N ILE A 104 9.67 11.07 10.11
CA ILE A 104 9.29 10.07 11.08
C ILE A 104 8.99 8.80 10.31
N ARG A 105 9.62 7.67 10.68
CA ARG A 105 9.41 6.40 10.00
C ARG A 105 7.91 6.05 9.94
N HIS A 106 7.24 6.13 11.05
CA HIS A 106 5.80 6.19 11.18
C HIS A 106 5.41 6.54 12.63
N PRO A 107 4.40 7.37 12.85
CA PRO A 107 3.84 7.53 14.19
C PRO A 107 3.07 6.27 14.58
N LYS A 108 3.07 5.89 15.87
CA LYS A 108 2.33 4.72 16.35
C LYS A 108 0.82 4.97 16.38
N VAL A 109 0.44 6.18 16.69
CA VAL A 109 -0.96 6.61 16.80
C VAL A 109 -1.08 8.02 16.25
N VAL A 110 -2.11 8.27 15.45
CA VAL A 110 -2.46 9.60 14.95
C VAL A 110 -3.93 9.87 15.24
N ARG A 111 -4.22 10.93 16.01
CA ARG A 111 -5.58 11.30 16.42
C ARG A 111 -6.34 10.15 17.09
N GLY A 112 -5.67 9.41 17.96
CA GLY A 112 -6.25 8.26 18.64
C GLY A 112 -6.40 7.01 17.76
N ARG A 113 -6.08 7.08 16.45
CA ARG A 113 -6.14 5.95 15.52
C ARG A 113 -4.77 5.28 15.43
N PRO A 114 -4.67 3.98 15.74
CA PRO A 114 -3.42 3.23 15.55
C PRO A 114 -2.98 3.24 14.09
N ILE A 115 -1.68 3.15 13.86
CA ILE A 115 -1.08 2.99 12.52
C ILE A 115 -0.56 1.57 12.40
N SER A 116 -1.02 0.85 11.38
CA SER A 116 -0.50 -0.46 10.99
C SER A 116 0.35 -0.31 9.74
N VAL A 117 1.63 -0.65 9.83
CA VAL A 117 2.58 -0.48 8.72
C VAL A 117 2.96 -1.81 8.13
N TYR A 118 2.84 -1.92 6.82
CA TYR A 118 3.42 -2.97 6.01
C TYR A 118 4.66 -2.45 5.28
N GLU A 119 5.82 -3.04 5.54
CA GLU A 119 7.07 -2.65 4.89
C GLU A 119 7.37 -3.56 3.71
N THR A 120 7.61 -2.95 2.53
CA THR A 120 7.99 -3.67 1.32
C THR A 120 8.96 -2.88 0.45
N ARG A 121 9.89 -3.59 -0.22
CA ARG A 121 10.76 -3.01 -1.26
C ARG A 121 10.00 -2.81 -2.57
N HIS A 122 9.02 -3.66 -2.86
CA HIS A 122 8.19 -3.60 -4.06
C HIS A 122 7.00 -2.67 -3.79
N ARG A 123 7.20 -1.40 -4.11
CA ARG A 123 6.16 -0.40 -3.92
C ARG A 123 5.09 -0.56 -4.99
N GLY A 124 3.85 -0.69 -4.54
CA GLY A 124 2.69 -0.71 -5.42
C GLY A 124 2.39 0.66 -6.04
N ARG A 125 1.37 0.70 -6.89
CA ARG A 125 0.89 1.94 -7.51
C ARG A 125 0.03 2.73 -6.53
N TRP A 126 0.26 4.02 -6.46
CA TRP A 126 -0.51 4.94 -5.63
C TRP A 126 -0.81 6.24 -6.39
N LEU A 127 -1.80 6.96 -5.93
CA LEU A 127 -2.16 8.30 -6.42
C LEU A 127 -2.20 9.30 -5.25
N GLN A 128 -2.01 10.56 -5.56
CA GLN A 128 -2.22 11.65 -4.62
C GLN A 128 -3.73 11.86 -4.44
N VAL A 129 -4.20 11.94 -3.21
CA VAL A 129 -5.59 12.31 -2.92
C VAL A 129 -5.75 13.80 -3.24
N GLN A 130 -6.82 14.14 -3.95
CA GLN A 130 -7.10 15.52 -4.32
C GLN A 130 -7.18 16.42 -3.08
N ASP A 131 -6.60 17.61 -3.16
CA ASP A 131 -6.56 18.63 -2.10
C ASP A 131 -6.01 18.12 -0.74
N SER A 132 -5.20 17.06 -0.76
CA SER A 132 -4.57 16.48 0.43
C SER A 132 -3.13 16.05 0.14
N HIS A 133 -2.32 15.96 1.19
CA HIS A 133 -0.99 15.34 1.11
C HIS A 133 -1.04 13.80 1.18
N ALA A 134 -2.20 13.23 1.47
CA ALA A 134 -2.38 11.79 1.56
C ALA A 134 -2.16 11.11 0.20
N ARG A 135 -1.57 9.92 0.25
CA ARG A 135 -1.41 9.03 -0.92
C ARG A 135 -2.22 7.78 -0.68
N LEU A 136 -2.89 7.32 -1.72
CA LEU A 136 -3.79 6.18 -1.68
C LEU A 136 -3.35 5.15 -2.72
N ALA A 137 -3.29 3.87 -2.35
CA ALA A 137 -3.14 2.80 -3.33
C ALA A 137 -4.18 2.96 -4.44
N THR A 138 -3.80 2.79 -5.71
CA THR A 138 -4.80 2.75 -6.79
C THR A 138 -5.79 1.61 -6.55
N VAL A 139 -6.96 1.65 -7.17
CA VAL A 139 -7.94 0.58 -7.02
C VAL A 139 -7.36 -0.77 -7.45
N GLY A 140 -6.67 -0.83 -8.59
CA GLY A 140 -5.97 -2.05 -9.01
C GLY A 140 -4.93 -2.54 -7.99
N GLN A 141 -4.18 -1.62 -7.36
CA GLN A 141 -3.23 -2.00 -6.30
C GLN A 141 -3.94 -2.53 -5.05
N ALA A 142 -5.10 -1.98 -4.68
CA ALA A 142 -5.88 -2.51 -3.57
C ALA A 142 -6.30 -3.97 -3.82
N PHE A 143 -6.64 -4.34 -5.05
CA PHE A 143 -6.92 -5.72 -5.43
C PHE A 143 -5.68 -6.62 -5.40
N VAL A 144 -4.51 -6.12 -5.78
CA VAL A 144 -3.23 -6.84 -5.61
C VAL A 144 -2.94 -7.09 -4.13
N ASP A 145 -3.08 -6.07 -3.28
CA ASP A 145 -2.87 -6.16 -1.84
C ASP A 145 -3.76 -7.23 -1.20
N MET A 146 -5.02 -7.36 -1.66
CA MET A 146 -5.98 -8.36 -1.19
C MET A 146 -5.49 -9.80 -1.42
N VAL A 147 -4.96 -10.10 -2.60
CA VAL A 147 -4.50 -11.46 -2.92
C VAL A 147 -3.11 -11.76 -2.40
N GLU A 148 -2.28 -10.75 -2.18
CA GLU A 148 -0.95 -10.92 -1.58
C GLU A 148 -1.01 -11.08 -0.06
N ARG A 149 -1.82 -10.24 0.60
CA ARG A 149 -1.86 -10.09 2.06
C ARG A 149 -3.28 -10.02 2.61
N PRO A 150 -4.10 -11.07 2.39
CA PRO A 150 -5.52 -11.06 2.79
C PRO A 150 -5.73 -10.77 4.27
N GLN A 151 -4.76 -11.12 5.14
CA GLN A 151 -4.84 -10.85 6.58
C GLN A 151 -4.93 -9.36 6.93
N TYR A 152 -4.39 -8.48 6.09
CA TYR A 152 -4.52 -7.03 6.26
C TYR A 152 -5.75 -6.45 5.54
N CYS A 153 -6.48 -7.30 4.81
CA CYS A 153 -7.66 -6.94 4.03
C CYS A 153 -8.95 -7.57 4.57
N GLY A 154 -8.94 -8.00 5.83
CA GLY A 154 -10.11 -8.63 6.48
C GLY A 154 -10.20 -10.15 6.31
N GLY A 155 -9.14 -10.81 5.83
CA GLY A 155 -9.04 -12.26 5.59
C GLY A 155 -9.52 -12.68 4.22
N MET A 156 -9.12 -13.90 3.79
CA MET A 156 -9.37 -14.37 2.42
C MET A 156 -10.86 -14.50 2.09
N ALA A 157 -11.70 -14.91 3.02
CA ALA A 157 -13.15 -14.98 2.78
C ALA A 157 -13.73 -13.61 2.42
N HIS A 158 -13.32 -12.55 3.15
CA HIS A 158 -13.74 -11.19 2.83
C HIS A 158 -13.18 -10.71 1.48
N VAL A 159 -11.94 -11.06 1.17
CA VAL A 159 -11.33 -10.76 -0.13
C VAL A 159 -12.15 -11.36 -1.27
N ILE A 160 -12.56 -12.63 -1.16
CA ILE A 160 -13.42 -13.28 -2.14
C ILE A 160 -14.73 -12.53 -2.33
N ASP A 161 -15.44 -12.19 -1.24
CA ASP A 161 -16.69 -11.42 -1.29
C ASP A 161 -16.51 -10.07 -2.04
N VAL A 162 -15.39 -9.39 -1.81
CA VAL A 162 -15.08 -8.11 -2.49
C VAL A 162 -14.77 -8.32 -3.96
N TRP A 163 -14.02 -9.36 -4.30
CA TRP A 163 -13.72 -9.69 -5.69
C TRP A 163 -14.98 -10.03 -6.48
N GLU A 164 -15.86 -10.88 -5.96
CA GLU A 164 -17.13 -11.22 -6.60
C GLU A 164 -18.00 -9.99 -6.87
N LYS A 165 -18.04 -9.03 -5.95
CA LYS A 165 -18.87 -7.83 -6.07
C LYS A 165 -18.29 -6.77 -7.00
N HIS A 166 -16.99 -6.61 -7.04
CA HIS A 166 -16.38 -5.43 -7.61
C HIS A 166 -15.38 -5.71 -8.75
N ALA A 167 -14.86 -6.94 -8.92
CA ALA A 167 -13.82 -7.22 -9.90
C ALA A 167 -14.27 -6.95 -11.35
N THR A 168 -15.53 -7.19 -11.67
CA THR A 168 -16.07 -6.90 -13.01
C THR A 168 -16.02 -5.40 -13.34
N VAL A 169 -16.29 -4.54 -12.35
CA VAL A 169 -16.27 -3.08 -12.55
C VAL A 169 -14.86 -2.56 -12.76
N PHE A 170 -13.87 -3.12 -12.06
CA PHE A 170 -12.47 -2.67 -12.07
C PHE A 170 -11.54 -3.65 -12.81
N GLN A 171 -12.09 -4.44 -13.73
CA GLN A 171 -11.36 -5.55 -14.39
C GLN A 171 -10.07 -5.06 -15.06
N GLU A 172 -10.13 -3.96 -15.82
CA GLU A 172 -8.96 -3.46 -16.55
C GLU A 172 -7.87 -2.95 -15.60
N GLU A 173 -8.23 -2.20 -14.56
CA GLU A 173 -7.28 -1.68 -13.56
C GLU A 173 -6.62 -2.83 -12.77
N ILE A 174 -7.39 -3.87 -12.46
CA ILE A 174 -6.90 -5.08 -11.78
C ILE A 174 -5.89 -5.78 -12.67
N ILE A 175 -6.29 -6.09 -13.93
CA ILE A 175 -5.44 -6.83 -14.87
C ILE A 175 -4.17 -6.04 -15.20
N ALA A 176 -4.27 -4.75 -15.51
CA ALA A 176 -3.13 -3.91 -15.83
C ALA A 176 -2.15 -3.76 -14.65
N THR A 177 -2.67 -3.74 -13.41
CA THR A 177 -1.81 -3.65 -12.22
C THR A 177 -1.12 -4.97 -11.93
N LEU A 178 -1.85 -6.09 -12.00
CA LEU A 178 -1.29 -7.43 -11.79
C LEU A 178 -0.29 -7.81 -12.87
N ASP A 179 -0.57 -7.47 -14.12
CA ASP A 179 0.35 -7.80 -15.23
C ASP A 179 1.70 -7.10 -15.05
N ALA A 180 1.68 -5.87 -14.59
CA ALA A 180 2.89 -5.10 -14.26
C ALA A 180 3.53 -5.47 -12.91
N ALA A 181 2.85 -6.23 -12.03
CA ALA A 181 3.38 -6.61 -10.73
C ALA A 181 4.44 -7.71 -10.85
N ASP A 182 5.49 -7.61 -10.04
CA ASP A 182 6.52 -8.66 -9.92
C ASP A 182 6.16 -9.64 -8.80
N SER A 183 4.99 -10.27 -8.92
CA SER A 183 4.46 -11.22 -7.93
C SER A 183 3.76 -12.39 -8.61
N PRO A 184 4.49 -13.48 -8.92
CA PRO A 184 3.91 -14.66 -9.56
C PRO A 184 2.74 -15.27 -8.79
N ILE A 185 2.81 -15.29 -7.45
CA ILE A 185 1.74 -15.87 -6.63
C ILE A 185 0.48 -15.00 -6.63
N ALA A 186 0.62 -13.67 -6.69
CA ALA A 186 -0.53 -12.78 -6.81
C ALA A 186 -1.25 -12.99 -8.15
N LYS A 187 -0.48 -13.15 -9.26
CA LYS A 187 -1.03 -13.47 -10.57
C LYS A 187 -1.79 -14.80 -10.57
N VAL A 188 -1.25 -15.84 -9.93
CA VAL A 188 -1.91 -17.15 -9.84
C VAL A 188 -3.21 -17.07 -9.02
N ARG A 189 -3.19 -16.41 -7.85
CA ARG A 189 -4.39 -16.23 -7.02
C ARG A 189 -5.46 -15.41 -7.73
N ALA A 190 -5.06 -14.30 -8.33
CA ALA A 190 -5.97 -13.44 -9.09
C ALA A 190 -6.50 -14.13 -10.35
N GLY A 191 -5.64 -14.90 -11.05
CA GLY A 191 -6.04 -15.71 -12.17
C GLY A 191 -7.14 -16.71 -11.81
N TYR A 192 -6.98 -17.43 -10.69
CA TYR A 192 -8.02 -18.31 -10.18
C TYR A 192 -9.33 -17.55 -9.90
N LEU A 193 -9.25 -16.41 -9.22
CA LEU A 193 -10.44 -15.61 -8.87
C LEU A 193 -11.17 -15.10 -10.12
N LEU A 194 -10.44 -14.57 -11.10
CA LEU A 194 -11.03 -14.01 -12.33
C LEU A 194 -11.57 -15.11 -13.26
N ASP A 195 -10.82 -16.18 -13.43
CA ASP A 195 -11.09 -17.21 -14.45
C ASP A 195 -12.09 -18.27 -13.93
N GLU A 196 -11.80 -18.92 -12.80
CA GLU A 196 -12.60 -20.04 -12.32
C GLU A 196 -13.75 -19.59 -11.38
N LEU A 197 -13.53 -18.61 -10.52
CA LEU A 197 -14.53 -18.21 -9.53
C LEU A 197 -15.55 -17.24 -10.11
N ILE A 198 -15.08 -16.14 -10.74
CA ILE A 198 -15.93 -15.04 -11.24
C ILE A 198 -16.29 -15.23 -12.72
N GLN A 199 -15.51 -16.02 -13.44
CA GLN A 199 -15.72 -16.35 -14.86
C GLN A 199 -15.65 -15.13 -15.81
N ILE A 200 -14.70 -14.22 -15.55
CA ILE A 200 -14.37 -13.06 -16.39
C ILE A 200 -12.91 -13.09 -16.87
N GLY A 201 -12.28 -14.25 -16.87
CA GLY A 201 -10.85 -14.44 -17.14
C GLY A 201 -10.46 -14.57 -18.61
N ASP A 202 -11.31 -14.24 -19.59
CA ASP A 202 -11.04 -14.43 -21.03
C ASP A 202 -9.91 -13.53 -21.58
N ASP A 203 -9.44 -12.55 -20.81
CA ASP A 203 -8.33 -11.68 -21.19
C ASP A 203 -7.03 -12.48 -21.36
N SER A 204 -6.35 -12.28 -22.48
CA SER A 204 -5.12 -13.00 -22.84
C SER A 204 -3.99 -12.81 -21.82
N ARG A 205 -3.93 -11.64 -21.15
CA ARG A 205 -2.99 -11.37 -20.05
C ARG A 205 -3.26 -12.31 -18.87
N VAL A 206 -4.53 -12.46 -18.46
CA VAL A 206 -4.95 -13.36 -17.38
C VAL A 206 -4.57 -14.79 -17.75
N GLN A 207 -4.91 -15.24 -18.95
CA GLN A 207 -4.59 -16.59 -19.42
C GLN A 207 -3.07 -16.84 -19.44
N SER A 208 -2.26 -15.83 -19.77
CA SER A 208 -0.80 -15.92 -19.77
C SER A 208 -0.21 -16.15 -18.36
N TRP A 209 -0.91 -15.76 -17.29
CA TRP A 209 -0.43 -15.94 -15.92
C TRP A 209 -0.42 -17.42 -15.48
N ALA A 210 -1.14 -18.31 -16.16
CA ALA A 210 -1.09 -19.74 -15.91
C ALA A 210 0.34 -20.31 -16.00
N ARG A 211 1.25 -19.67 -16.76
CA ARG A 211 2.68 -20.02 -16.80
C ARG A 211 3.39 -19.95 -15.44
N PHE A 212 2.85 -19.18 -14.50
CA PHE A 212 3.37 -19.06 -13.14
C PHE A 212 2.78 -20.09 -12.17
N ALA A 213 1.78 -20.87 -12.62
CA ALA A 213 1.22 -21.97 -11.86
C ALA A 213 2.27 -23.09 -11.69
N GLN A 214 2.54 -23.46 -10.45
CA GLN A 214 3.54 -24.48 -10.10
C GLN A 214 3.03 -25.30 -8.93
N ARG A 215 3.30 -26.60 -8.91
CA ARG A 215 3.01 -27.47 -7.77
C ARG A 215 3.91 -27.10 -6.58
N GLY A 216 3.35 -27.12 -5.37
CA GLY A 216 4.11 -26.88 -4.14
C GLY A 216 3.20 -26.61 -2.95
N GLY A 217 3.60 -27.01 -1.77
CA GLY A 217 2.83 -26.84 -0.52
C GLY A 217 2.58 -25.38 -0.09
N SER A 218 3.31 -24.42 -0.65
CA SER A 218 3.11 -22.98 -0.44
C SER A 218 2.13 -22.35 -1.45
N ARG A 219 1.65 -23.12 -2.40
CA ARG A 219 0.69 -22.65 -3.42
C ARG A 219 -0.74 -22.79 -2.91
N VAL A 220 -1.12 -21.88 -2.05
CA VAL A 220 -2.41 -21.82 -1.37
C VAL A 220 -3.12 -20.52 -1.67
N LEU A 221 -4.46 -20.54 -1.72
CA LEU A 221 -5.28 -19.36 -1.92
C LEU A 221 -5.19 -18.44 -0.70
N ASP A 222 -5.42 -19.01 0.51
CA ASP A 222 -5.23 -18.28 1.77
C ASP A 222 -3.85 -18.59 2.37
N PRO A 223 -2.91 -17.63 2.36
CA PRO A 223 -1.56 -17.84 2.92
C PRO A 223 -1.55 -18.02 4.43
N THR A 224 -2.66 -17.75 5.12
CA THR A 224 -2.77 -17.86 6.59
C THR A 224 -3.26 -19.22 7.05
N LYS A 225 -3.71 -20.07 6.12
CA LYS A 225 -4.26 -21.41 6.41
C LYS A 225 -3.39 -22.52 5.82
N PRO A 226 -3.42 -23.71 6.39
CA PRO A 226 -2.69 -24.86 5.87
C PRO A 226 -3.25 -25.29 4.50
N PHE A 227 -2.43 -26.04 3.76
CA PHE A 227 -2.82 -26.66 2.51
C PHE A 227 -4.03 -27.60 2.70
N ARG A 228 -4.93 -27.60 1.70
CA ARG A 228 -6.02 -28.56 1.55
C ARG A 228 -5.89 -29.35 0.26
N ALA A 229 -6.43 -30.58 0.24
CA ALA A 229 -6.38 -31.45 -0.95
C ALA A 229 -7.27 -30.96 -2.10
N THR A 230 -8.29 -30.11 -1.83
CA THR A 230 -9.08 -29.45 -2.87
C THR A 230 -8.22 -28.39 -3.55
N TYR A 231 -8.07 -28.45 -4.88
CA TYR A 231 -7.22 -27.53 -5.61
C TYR A 231 -7.74 -27.25 -7.03
N SER A 232 -7.34 -26.10 -7.59
CA SER A 232 -7.51 -25.80 -9.01
C SER A 232 -6.41 -26.50 -9.81
N GLU A 233 -6.78 -27.28 -10.81
CA GLU A 233 -5.82 -27.95 -11.70
C GLU A 233 -5.08 -26.96 -12.59
N LYS A 234 -5.81 -25.98 -13.15
CA LYS A 234 -5.25 -24.98 -14.05
C LYS A 234 -4.28 -24.04 -13.34
N TRP A 235 -4.65 -23.56 -12.17
CA TRP A 235 -3.85 -22.60 -11.39
C TRP A 235 -2.91 -23.29 -10.39
N MET A 236 -2.97 -24.61 -10.27
CA MET A 236 -2.17 -25.41 -9.31
C MET A 236 -2.19 -24.82 -7.90
N LEU A 237 -3.37 -24.38 -7.45
CA LEU A 237 -3.60 -23.62 -6.22
C LEU A 237 -4.51 -24.40 -5.29
N SER A 238 -4.08 -24.64 -4.04
CA SER A 238 -4.94 -25.23 -3.02
C SER A 238 -6.02 -24.25 -2.58
N LEU A 239 -7.27 -24.69 -2.59
CA LEU A 239 -8.47 -23.92 -2.25
C LEU A 239 -8.79 -24.10 -0.75
N ASN A 240 -7.97 -23.52 0.10
CA ASN A 240 -7.93 -23.72 1.54
C ASN A 240 -8.71 -22.67 2.35
N VAL A 241 -9.73 -22.09 1.75
CA VAL A 241 -10.63 -21.10 2.38
C VAL A 241 -11.78 -21.71 3.16
#